data_ddd54061248b28698344fb29c8469d1d
#
_entry.id   ddd54061248b28698344fb29c8469d1d
#
_cell.length_a   1.000
_cell.length_b   1.000
_cell.length_c   1.000
_cell.angle_alpha   90.00
_cell.angle_beta   90.00
_cell.angle_gamma   90.00
#
_symmetry.space_group_name_H-M   'P 1'
#
loop_
_entity.id
_entity.type
_entity.pdbx_description
1 polymer ?
#
loop_
_entity_poly.entity_id
_entity_poly.type
_entity_poly.pdbx_seq_one_letter_code
_entity_poly.pdbx_strand_id
1 'polypeptide(L)'
;MKLGLVPKIIIGIILGTLIGQYMPTEVCRLVVTLSRIFSNFLKFVIPMMILAYVTMGIADLTQGAGKLLLITALLAYGSTLIGGTFSFFVADNLFPSFISSNVTEQLSKVAGVTLEPFFSISIPPILDTISAVVLAFILGLSLSALKGKTIGDTLYGTVKDFSGIIDA
;
A
#
# COMPACT_ATOMS: atom_id res chain seq x y z
N MET A 1 -11.85 -24.37 12.79
CA MET A 1 -12.29 -23.62 11.60
C MET A 1 -11.32 -22.46 11.38
N LYS A 2 -10.54 -22.43 10.28
CA LYS A 2 -9.68 -21.31 9.95
C LYS A 2 -10.56 -20.20 9.35
N LEU A 3 -10.91 -19.21 10.16
CA LEU A 3 -11.60 -18.01 9.68
C LEU A 3 -10.79 -17.37 8.55
N GLY A 4 -11.41 -17.14 7.40
CA GLY A 4 -10.80 -16.42 6.30
C GLY A 4 -10.40 -14.99 6.69
N LEU A 5 -9.71 -14.28 5.80
CA LEU A 5 -9.23 -12.91 6.04
C LEU A 5 -10.40 -11.93 6.28
N VAL A 6 -11.46 -12.03 5.47
CA VAL A 6 -12.62 -11.12 5.51
C VAL A 6 -13.34 -11.13 6.86
N PRO A 7 -13.74 -12.29 7.45
CA PRO A 7 -14.36 -12.30 8.76
C PRO A 7 -13.49 -11.70 9.86
N LYS A 8 -12.16 -11.89 9.80
CA LYS A 8 -11.23 -11.28 10.77
C LYS A 8 -11.24 -9.75 10.72
N ILE A 9 -11.30 -9.20 9.52
CA ILE A 9 -11.38 -7.73 9.32
C ILE A 9 -12.70 -7.20 9.88
N ILE A 10 -13.83 -7.86 9.60
CA ILE A 10 -15.15 -7.46 10.11
C ILE A 10 -15.17 -7.48 11.64
N ILE A 11 -14.66 -8.54 12.25
CA ILE A 11 -14.54 -8.63 13.72
C ILE A 11 -13.65 -7.49 14.25
N GLY A 12 -12.53 -7.19 13.59
CA GLY A 12 -11.65 -6.08 13.96
C GLY A 12 -12.33 -4.72 13.92
N ILE A 13 -13.15 -4.46 12.91
CA ILE A 13 -13.92 -3.21 12.77
C ILE A 13 -14.96 -3.11 13.90
N ILE A 14 -15.72 -4.17 14.18
CA ILE A 14 -16.73 -4.18 15.23
C ILE A 14 -16.07 -3.96 16.61
N LEU A 15 -14.99 -4.68 16.91
CA LEU A 15 -14.25 -4.51 18.16
C LEU A 15 -13.66 -3.11 18.29
N GLY A 16 -13.08 -2.57 17.23
CA GLY A 16 -12.53 -1.21 17.21
C GLY A 16 -13.59 -0.14 17.48
N THR A 17 -14.77 -0.30 16.89
CA THR A 17 -15.90 0.62 17.12
C THR A 17 -16.41 0.53 18.56
N LEU A 18 -16.54 -0.66 19.12
CA LEU A 18 -16.94 -0.87 20.51
C LEU A 18 -15.91 -0.27 21.49
N ILE A 19 -14.63 -0.52 21.28
CA ILE A 19 -13.55 0.06 22.09
C ILE A 19 -13.60 1.58 22.02
N GLY A 20 -13.75 2.16 20.82
CA GLY A 20 -13.80 3.59 20.64
C GLY A 20 -14.98 4.28 21.31
N GLN A 21 -16.13 3.58 21.48
CA GLN A 21 -17.34 4.15 22.10
C GLN A 21 -17.39 3.98 23.62
N TYR A 22 -16.89 2.86 24.14
CA TYR A 22 -17.12 2.48 25.55
C TYR A 22 -15.88 2.61 26.43
N MET A 23 -14.69 2.69 25.85
CA MET A 23 -13.44 2.74 26.62
C MET A 23 -13.03 4.18 26.98
N PRO A 24 -12.36 4.37 28.12
CA PRO A 24 -11.77 5.65 28.49
C PRO A 24 -10.77 6.14 27.43
N THR A 25 -10.61 7.45 27.30
CA THR A 25 -9.72 8.12 26.33
C THR A 25 -8.29 7.60 26.42
N GLU A 26 -7.80 7.25 27.60
CA GLU A 26 -6.45 6.73 27.81
C GLU A 26 -6.23 5.37 27.12
N VAL A 27 -7.22 4.48 27.17
CA VAL A 27 -7.16 3.18 26.47
C VAL A 27 -7.20 3.37 24.97
N CYS A 28 -8.04 4.27 24.48
CA CYS A 28 -8.07 4.61 23.06
C CYS A 28 -6.73 5.19 22.58
N ARG A 29 -6.07 6.04 23.38
CA ARG A 29 -4.73 6.59 23.09
C ARG A 29 -3.66 5.48 23.04
N LEU A 30 -3.72 4.48 23.90
CA LEU A 30 -2.83 3.31 23.84
C LEU A 30 -2.99 2.56 22.50
N VAL A 31 -4.23 2.29 22.09
CA VAL A 31 -4.52 1.61 20.82
C VAL A 31 -4.02 2.45 19.63
N VAL A 32 -4.25 3.76 19.64
CA VAL A 32 -3.75 4.68 18.61
C VAL A 32 -2.21 4.70 18.57
N THR A 33 -1.55 4.68 19.72
CA THR A 33 -0.07 4.64 19.81
C THR A 33 0.47 3.37 19.17
N LEU A 34 -0.10 2.21 19.55
CA LEU A 34 0.31 0.91 18.99
C LEU A 34 0.06 0.84 17.48
N SER A 35 -1.10 1.32 17.03
CA SER A 35 -1.45 1.39 15.61
C SER A 35 -0.49 2.28 14.81
N ARG A 36 -0.06 3.41 15.37
CA ARG A 36 0.94 4.31 14.73
C ARG A 36 2.31 3.66 14.62
N ILE A 37 2.77 2.98 15.67
CA ILE A 37 4.06 2.24 15.64
C ILE A 37 4.01 1.19 14.53
N PHE A 38 2.95 0.39 14.50
CA PHE A 38 2.76 -0.62 13.47
C PHE A 38 2.66 -0.03 12.06
N SER A 39 1.93 1.07 11.91
CA SER A 39 1.84 1.80 10.63
C SER A 39 3.19 2.33 10.16
N ASN A 40 4.02 2.87 11.05
CA ASN A 40 5.36 3.34 10.71
C ASN A 40 6.30 2.19 10.34
N PHE A 41 6.18 1.05 11.03
CA PHE A 41 6.89 -0.17 10.65
C PHE A 41 6.49 -0.66 9.25
N LEU A 42 5.19 -0.69 8.96
CA LEU A 42 4.72 -1.06 7.61
C LEU A 42 5.23 -0.09 6.54
N LYS A 43 5.22 1.21 6.81
CA LYS A 43 5.77 2.22 5.88
C LYS A 43 7.24 2.01 5.58
N PHE A 44 8.00 1.47 6.52
CA PHE A 44 9.41 1.11 6.32
C PHE A 44 9.56 -0.17 5.49
N VAL A 45 8.77 -1.21 5.78
CA VAL A 45 8.90 -2.54 5.17
C VAL A 45 8.32 -2.59 3.75
N ILE A 46 7.17 -1.93 3.51
CA ILE A 46 6.45 -2.01 2.22
C ILE A 46 7.34 -1.65 1.02
N PRO A 47 8.12 -0.54 1.00
CA PRO A 47 8.98 -0.24 -0.13
C PRO A 47 10.05 -1.31 -0.40
N MET A 48 10.57 -1.96 0.64
CA MET A 48 11.54 -3.06 0.51
C MET A 48 10.88 -4.30 -0.11
N MET A 49 9.66 -4.62 0.31
CA MET A 49 8.87 -5.71 -0.29
C MET A 49 8.58 -5.43 -1.77
N ILE A 50 8.15 -4.21 -2.10
CA ILE A 50 7.91 -3.80 -3.49
C ILE A 50 9.18 -3.97 -4.31
N LEU A 51 10.32 -3.47 -3.82
CA LEU A 51 11.60 -3.61 -4.52
C LEU A 51 11.93 -5.07 -4.80
N ALA A 52 11.81 -5.95 -3.82
CA ALA A 52 12.13 -7.37 -3.98
C ALA A 52 11.16 -8.07 -4.95
N TYR A 53 9.88 -8.04 -4.68
CA TYR A 53 8.90 -8.83 -5.44
C TYR A 53 8.66 -8.28 -6.85
N VAL A 54 8.61 -6.97 -7.03
CA VAL A 54 8.41 -6.38 -8.37
C VAL A 54 9.64 -6.61 -9.24
N THR A 55 10.86 -6.47 -8.68
CA THR A 55 12.09 -6.79 -9.41
C THR A 55 12.11 -8.24 -9.88
N MET A 56 11.80 -9.18 -8.99
CA MET A 56 11.74 -10.61 -9.33
C MET A 56 10.66 -10.90 -10.35
N GLY A 57 9.45 -10.37 -10.16
CA GLY A 57 8.34 -10.56 -11.09
C GLY A 57 8.66 -10.09 -12.51
N ILE A 58 9.39 -8.98 -12.66
CA ILE A 58 9.83 -8.48 -13.97
C ILE A 58 11.00 -9.29 -14.52
N ALA A 59 11.96 -9.67 -13.67
CA ALA A 59 13.11 -10.48 -14.06
C ALA A 59 12.73 -11.87 -14.59
N ASP A 60 11.64 -12.44 -14.06
CA ASP A 60 11.14 -13.75 -14.48
C ASP A 60 10.36 -13.73 -15.81
N LEU A 61 10.02 -12.54 -16.31
CA LEU A 61 9.40 -12.42 -17.62
C LEU A 61 10.37 -12.85 -18.73
N THR A 62 9.84 -13.50 -19.75
CA THR A 62 10.60 -13.95 -20.91
C THR A 62 11.10 -12.80 -21.77
N GLN A 63 11.97 -13.09 -22.74
CA GLN A 63 12.46 -12.10 -23.73
C GLN A 63 11.29 -11.40 -24.42
N GLY A 64 11.26 -10.07 -24.37
CA GLY A 64 10.11 -9.26 -24.82
C GLY A 64 9.30 -8.63 -23.68
N ALA A 65 9.69 -8.85 -22.45
CA ALA A 65 9.09 -8.30 -21.25
C ALA A 65 8.81 -6.79 -21.32
N GLY A 66 9.71 -6.02 -21.90
CA GLY A 66 9.52 -4.57 -22.05
C GLY A 66 8.28 -4.18 -22.85
N LYS A 67 7.98 -4.90 -23.94
CA LYS A 67 6.76 -4.66 -24.74
C LYS A 67 5.50 -5.05 -23.96
N LEU A 68 5.52 -6.18 -23.26
CA LEU A 68 4.41 -6.64 -22.43
C LEU A 68 4.13 -5.66 -21.29
N LEU A 69 5.18 -5.19 -20.60
CA LEU A 69 5.09 -4.19 -19.54
C LEU A 69 4.52 -2.87 -20.05
N LEU A 70 4.97 -2.39 -21.21
CA LEU A 70 4.45 -1.17 -21.81
C LEU A 70 2.95 -1.27 -22.11
N ILE A 71 2.52 -2.37 -22.73
CA ILE A 71 1.10 -2.62 -23.03
C ILE A 71 0.28 -2.67 -21.75
N THR A 72 0.75 -3.40 -20.72
CA THR A 72 0.06 -3.53 -19.43
C THR A 72 -0.02 -2.19 -18.71
N ALA A 73 1.04 -1.40 -18.74
CA ALA A 73 1.06 -0.06 -18.14
C ALA A 73 0.08 0.89 -18.85
N LEU A 74 0.05 0.89 -20.18
CA LEU A 74 -0.89 1.69 -20.97
C LEU A 74 -2.34 1.27 -20.71
N LEU A 75 -2.60 -0.04 -20.62
CA LEU A 75 -3.93 -0.57 -20.32
C LEU A 75 -4.38 -0.18 -18.90
N ALA A 76 -3.49 -0.33 -17.91
CA ALA A 76 -3.74 0.04 -16.52
C ALA A 76 -4.02 1.56 -16.40
N TYR A 77 -3.19 2.39 -17.04
CA TYR A 77 -3.37 3.83 -17.02
C TYR A 77 -4.68 4.25 -17.71
N GLY A 78 -4.97 3.68 -18.87
CA GLY A 78 -6.22 3.89 -19.57
C GLY A 78 -7.44 3.49 -18.74
N SER A 79 -7.39 2.32 -18.10
CA SER A 79 -8.45 1.86 -17.19
C SER A 79 -8.64 2.81 -15.98
N THR A 80 -7.55 3.31 -15.41
CA THR A 80 -7.61 4.28 -14.30
C THR A 80 -8.24 5.61 -14.74
N LEU A 81 -7.90 6.11 -15.93
CA LEU A 81 -8.51 7.32 -16.48
C LEU A 81 -10.02 7.14 -16.71
N ILE A 82 -10.43 6.02 -17.33
CA ILE A 82 -11.83 5.73 -17.56
C ILE A 82 -12.58 5.60 -16.23
N GLY A 83 -12.05 4.82 -15.28
CA GLY A 83 -12.66 4.63 -13.96
C GLY A 83 -12.72 5.93 -13.16
N GLY A 84 -11.67 6.73 -13.18
CA GLY A 84 -11.62 8.04 -12.52
C GLY A 84 -12.63 9.03 -13.11
N THR A 85 -12.72 9.10 -14.42
CA THR A 85 -13.69 9.95 -15.13
C THR A 85 -15.12 9.51 -14.81
N PHE A 86 -15.40 8.21 -14.86
CA PHE A 86 -16.71 7.67 -14.49
C PHE A 86 -17.07 8.00 -13.03
N SER A 87 -16.14 7.76 -12.10
CA SER A 87 -16.34 8.10 -10.69
C SER A 87 -16.58 9.59 -10.45
N PHE A 88 -15.87 10.45 -11.20
CA PHE A 88 -16.08 11.89 -11.14
C PHE A 88 -17.50 12.27 -11.58
N PHE A 89 -17.97 11.75 -12.72
CA PHE A 89 -19.32 12.03 -13.19
C PHE A 89 -20.39 11.53 -12.20
N VAL A 90 -20.21 10.34 -11.64
CA VAL A 90 -21.13 9.80 -10.62
C VAL A 90 -21.12 10.70 -9.38
N ALA A 91 -19.95 11.10 -8.90
CA ALA A 91 -19.82 11.96 -7.74
C ALA A 91 -20.46 13.34 -7.96
N ASP A 92 -20.19 13.98 -9.10
CA ASP A 92 -20.69 15.31 -9.44
C ASP A 92 -22.22 15.34 -9.56
N ASN A 93 -22.82 14.27 -10.04
CA ASN A 93 -24.29 14.18 -10.18
C ASN A 93 -25.01 13.71 -8.90
N LEU A 94 -24.39 12.80 -8.13
CA LEU A 94 -25.04 12.24 -6.94
C LEU A 94 -24.77 13.06 -5.67
N PHE A 95 -23.55 13.52 -5.44
CA PHE A 95 -23.19 14.14 -4.16
C PHE A 95 -23.92 15.43 -3.83
N PRO A 96 -24.20 16.33 -4.78
CA PRO A 96 -24.98 17.53 -4.46
C PRO A 96 -26.36 17.24 -3.87
N SER A 97 -26.95 16.08 -4.23
CA SER A 97 -28.27 15.67 -3.71
C SER A 97 -28.22 15.10 -2.29
N PHE A 98 -27.06 14.61 -1.85
CA PHE A 98 -26.89 13.94 -0.55
C PHE A 98 -26.06 14.75 0.46
N ILE A 99 -25.18 15.64 0.01
CA ILE A 99 -24.32 16.43 0.85
C ILE A 99 -24.93 17.82 1.03
N SER A 100 -25.70 18.00 2.09
CA SER A 100 -26.11 19.34 2.54
C SER A 100 -24.95 20.00 3.30
N SER A 101 -24.86 21.33 3.25
CA SER A 101 -23.83 22.15 3.93
C SER A 101 -23.72 21.85 5.44
N ASN A 102 -24.82 21.45 6.08
CA ASN A 102 -24.86 21.08 7.50
C ASN A 102 -24.07 19.79 7.81
N VAL A 103 -24.01 18.84 6.87
CA VAL A 103 -23.26 17.58 7.05
C VAL A 103 -21.75 17.85 6.95
N THR A 104 -21.34 18.72 6.04
CA THR A 104 -19.93 19.10 5.87
C THR A 104 -19.38 19.81 7.12
N GLU A 105 -20.20 20.67 7.74
CA GLU A 105 -19.82 21.37 8.96
C GLU A 105 -19.73 20.44 10.19
N GLN A 106 -20.62 19.47 10.28
CA GLN A 106 -20.58 18.45 11.33
C GLN A 106 -19.38 17.50 11.15
N LEU A 107 -19.07 17.08 9.92
CA LEU A 107 -17.92 16.22 9.61
C LEU A 107 -16.60 16.93 9.89
N SER A 108 -16.50 18.24 9.61
CA SER A 108 -15.28 19.01 9.91
C SER A 108 -15.04 19.16 11.42
N LYS A 109 -16.10 19.24 12.23
CA LYS A 109 -16.01 19.27 13.70
C LYS A 109 -15.58 17.91 14.27
N VAL A 110 -16.02 16.80 13.66
CA VAL A 110 -15.66 15.44 14.10
C VAL A 110 -14.27 15.05 13.60
N ALA A 111 -13.89 15.47 12.39
CA ALA A 111 -12.56 15.19 11.82
C ALA A 111 -11.42 15.91 12.58
N GLY A 112 -11.73 16.97 13.34
CA GLY A 112 -10.75 17.67 14.17
C GLY A 112 -10.37 16.96 15.48
N VAL A 113 -11.10 15.94 15.90
CA VAL A 113 -10.84 15.19 17.14
C VAL A 113 -10.03 13.93 16.84
N THR A 114 -8.80 14.12 16.35
CA THR A 114 -7.84 13.00 16.29
C THR A 114 -7.17 12.84 17.64
N LEU A 115 -7.37 11.69 18.28
CA LEU A 115 -6.66 11.34 19.50
C LEU A 115 -5.15 11.28 19.21
N GLU A 116 -4.39 12.10 19.94
CA GLU A 116 -2.93 12.06 19.85
C GLU A 116 -2.37 10.85 20.59
N PRO A 117 -1.39 10.13 19.99
CA PRO A 117 -0.73 9.03 20.66
C PRO A 117 0.07 9.54 21.87
N PHE A 118 0.39 8.66 22.83
CA PHE A 118 1.26 9.00 23.95
C PHE A 118 2.67 9.39 23.51
N PHE A 119 3.17 8.69 22.47
CA PHE A 119 4.46 8.98 21.84
C PHE A 119 4.41 8.50 20.38
N SER A 120 5.26 9.06 19.55
CA SER A 120 5.42 8.65 18.16
C SER A 120 6.86 8.25 17.91
N ILE A 121 7.07 7.02 17.40
CA ILE A 121 8.37 6.58 16.90
C ILE A 121 8.36 6.82 15.39
N SER A 122 9.20 7.76 14.94
CA SER A 122 9.39 7.98 13.50
C SER A 122 10.41 6.99 12.99
N ILE A 123 9.99 6.09 12.12
CA ILE A 123 10.87 5.17 11.37
C ILE A 123 10.82 5.65 9.92
N PRO A 124 11.78 6.49 9.48
CA PRO A 124 11.78 6.93 8.09
C PRO A 124 12.06 5.75 7.16
N PRO A 125 11.28 5.58 6.08
CA PRO A 125 11.56 4.54 5.11
C PRO A 125 12.88 4.84 4.38
N ILE A 126 13.62 3.79 4.01
CA ILE A 126 14.87 3.90 3.24
C ILE A 126 14.59 4.46 1.85
N LEU A 127 13.47 4.07 1.27
CA LEU A 127 12.98 4.51 -0.04
C LEU A 127 11.51 4.89 0.08
N ASP A 128 11.11 5.92 -0.64
CA ASP A 128 9.69 6.19 -0.87
C ASP A 128 9.08 5.10 -1.76
N THR A 129 7.79 4.85 -1.62
CA THR A 129 7.08 3.79 -2.36
C THR A 129 7.21 3.95 -3.87
N ILE A 130 7.09 5.18 -4.38
CA ILE A 130 7.23 5.46 -5.82
C ILE A 130 8.65 5.20 -6.28
N SER A 131 9.64 5.66 -5.52
CA SER A 131 11.06 5.43 -5.79
C SER A 131 11.41 3.94 -5.79
N ALA A 132 10.83 3.16 -4.86
CA ALA A 132 11.01 1.72 -4.81
C ALA A 132 10.43 1.03 -6.06
N VAL A 133 9.25 1.44 -6.53
CA VAL A 133 8.64 0.92 -7.76
C VAL A 133 9.50 1.24 -8.97
N VAL A 134 9.92 2.49 -9.15
CA VAL A 134 10.78 2.89 -10.28
C VAL A 134 12.10 2.13 -10.29
N LEU A 135 12.74 2.00 -9.12
CA LEU A 135 13.98 1.23 -8.98
C LEU A 135 13.77 -0.25 -9.29
N ALA A 136 12.66 -0.82 -8.81
CA ALA A 136 12.28 -2.21 -9.10
C ALA A 136 12.08 -2.47 -10.60
N PHE A 137 11.49 -1.52 -11.32
CA PHE A 137 11.37 -1.60 -12.78
C PHE A 137 12.73 -1.56 -13.47
N ILE A 138 13.60 -0.63 -13.09
CA ILE A 138 14.95 -0.52 -13.68
C ILE A 138 15.75 -1.81 -13.44
N LEU A 139 15.77 -2.29 -12.19
CA LEU A 139 16.49 -3.52 -11.85
C LEU A 139 15.89 -4.75 -12.52
N GLY A 140 14.57 -4.91 -12.49
CA GLY A 140 13.88 -6.04 -13.09
C GLY A 140 14.08 -6.13 -14.60
N LEU A 141 13.99 -5.01 -15.33
CA LEU A 141 14.27 -4.96 -16.76
C LEU A 141 15.75 -5.24 -17.07
N SER A 142 16.65 -4.71 -16.25
CA SER A 142 18.10 -4.96 -16.41
C SER A 142 18.42 -6.44 -16.19
N LEU A 143 17.83 -7.06 -15.15
CA LEU A 143 17.98 -8.50 -14.88
C LEU A 143 17.39 -9.36 -16.00
N SER A 144 16.22 -9.02 -16.51
CA SER A 144 15.60 -9.72 -17.65
C SER A 144 16.49 -9.62 -18.91
N ALA A 145 17.12 -8.47 -19.16
CA ALA A 145 18.02 -8.28 -20.30
C ALA A 145 19.38 -8.99 -20.14
N LEU A 146 19.84 -9.19 -18.90
CA LEU A 146 21.12 -9.84 -18.57
C LEU A 146 20.98 -11.32 -18.27
N LYS A 147 19.80 -11.89 -18.40
CA LYS A 147 19.53 -13.31 -18.14
C LYS A 147 20.41 -14.20 -19.04
N GLY A 148 21.10 -15.15 -18.45
CA GLY A 148 22.06 -16.02 -19.16
C GLY A 148 23.48 -15.46 -19.26
N LYS A 149 23.77 -14.30 -18.62
CA LYS A 149 25.12 -13.79 -18.42
C LYS A 149 25.52 -13.93 -16.97
N THR A 150 26.78 -14.26 -16.68
CA THR A 150 27.29 -14.48 -15.31
C THR A 150 26.92 -13.36 -14.32
N ILE A 151 26.99 -12.10 -14.76
CA ILE A 151 26.61 -10.95 -13.93
C ILE A 151 25.11 -10.92 -13.64
N GLY A 152 24.28 -11.22 -14.64
CA GLY A 152 22.83 -11.28 -14.50
C GLY A 152 22.39 -12.38 -13.54
N ASP A 153 22.97 -13.58 -13.66
CA ASP A 153 22.62 -14.73 -12.83
C ASP A 153 23.03 -14.50 -11.36
N THR A 154 24.19 -13.88 -11.11
CA THR A 154 24.63 -13.52 -9.74
C THR A 154 23.72 -12.50 -9.11
N LEU A 155 23.36 -11.44 -9.85
CA LEU A 155 22.47 -10.39 -9.36
C LEU A 155 21.05 -10.92 -9.11
N TYR A 156 20.56 -11.79 -9.99
CA TYR A 156 19.29 -12.46 -9.83
C TYR A 156 19.26 -13.31 -8.55
N GLY A 157 20.33 -14.08 -8.29
CA GLY A 157 20.49 -14.86 -7.06
C GLY A 157 20.38 -13.97 -5.81
N THR A 158 21.11 -12.83 -5.80
CA THR A 158 21.09 -11.87 -4.68
C THR A 158 19.69 -11.30 -4.41
N VAL A 159 18.97 -10.90 -5.46
CA VAL A 159 17.60 -10.36 -5.30
C VAL A 159 16.62 -11.44 -4.85
N LYS A 160 16.81 -12.67 -5.32
CA LYS A 160 16.01 -13.83 -4.90
C LYS A 160 16.25 -14.17 -3.42
N ASP A 161 17.49 -14.15 -2.97
CA ASP A 161 17.84 -14.39 -1.55
C ASP A 161 17.25 -13.27 -0.67
N PHE A 162 17.31 -12.04 -1.14
CA PHE A 162 16.70 -10.89 -0.46
C PHE A 162 15.16 -11.04 -0.34
N SER A 163 14.47 -11.50 -1.39
CA SER A 163 13.05 -11.78 -1.30
C SER A 163 12.75 -12.92 -0.31
N GLY A 164 13.62 -13.93 -0.25
CA GLY A 164 13.49 -15.04 0.71
C GLY A 164 13.68 -14.60 2.17
N ILE A 165 14.52 -13.60 2.44
CA ILE A 165 14.67 -13.00 3.77
C ILE A 165 13.40 -12.26 4.20
N ILE A 166 12.71 -11.61 3.26
CA ILE A 166 11.46 -10.90 3.53
C ILE A 166 10.30 -11.87 3.79
N ASP A 167 10.35 -13.07 3.21
CA ASP A 167 9.33 -14.12 3.39
C ASP A 167 9.48 -14.90 4.71
N ALA A 168 10.64 -14.84 5.36
CA ALA A 168 10.94 -15.58 6.59
C ALA A 168 10.40 -14.89 7.85
#